data_3bea13f6eb82901b64b276509e437c30
#
_entry.id   3bea13f6eb82901b64b276509e437c30
#
_cell.length_a   1.000
_cell.length_b   1.000
_cell.length_c   1.000
_cell.angle_alpha   90.00
_cell.angle_beta   90.00
_cell.angle_gamma   90.00
#
_symmetry.space_group_name_H-M   'P 1'
#
loop_
_entity.id
_entity.type
_entity.pdbx_description
1 polymer ?
#
loop_
_entity_poly.entity_id
_entity_poly.type
_entity_poly.pdbx_seq_one_letter_code
_entity_poly.pdbx_strand_id
1 'polypeptide(L)'
;MGYTGINMENVKSRNQSSILKLLNDAGPMSRKDIAAYLGLTPASVTTLCSDLLAEGMLYEVGEIQESNRVGRRKVLLDINYQYRYVLSICIETPVTSLSICDLHGEHCTIRQLRTDTSAAPAQFLKEIADTGKVLMWEAGIRRDQLLGAGISVPGPVDYQAGVSLHAYRIWDQPVQVVDCLARHLECPVLLENNVKAFAQAELLYGMGKQHSNLVFLKWGPGVGSAIITDSRIYQIGRAHV
;
A
#
# COMPACT_ATOMS: atom_id res chain seq x y z
N MET A 1 -27.56 -23.55 -13.98
CA MET A 1 -27.26 -22.29 -13.29
C MET A 1 -27.01 -22.63 -11.83
N GLY A 2 -25.73 -22.68 -11.42
CA GLY A 2 -25.37 -22.99 -10.04
C GLY A 2 -25.50 -21.71 -9.18
N TYR A 3 -26.28 -21.77 -8.12
CA TYR A 3 -26.30 -20.76 -7.08
C TYR A 3 -24.97 -20.84 -6.34
N THR A 4 -24.07 -19.89 -6.57
CA THR A 4 -22.90 -19.67 -5.72
C THR A 4 -23.42 -19.10 -4.39
N GLY A 5 -23.39 -19.90 -3.34
CA GLY A 5 -23.75 -19.46 -1.99
C GLY A 5 -22.90 -18.26 -1.60
N ILE A 6 -23.51 -17.21 -1.03
CA ILE A 6 -22.81 -16.07 -0.48
C ILE A 6 -21.99 -16.59 0.70
N ASN A 7 -20.65 -16.62 0.55
CA ASN A 7 -19.79 -17.01 1.66
C ASN A 7 -19.84 -15.91 2.73
N MET A 8 -20.36 -16.23 3.91
CA MET A 8 -20.52 -15.30 5.04
C MET A 8 -19.19 -14.64 5.43
N GLU A 9 -18.08 -15.34 5.26
CA GLU A 9 -16.73 -14.84 5.52
C GLU A 9 -16.33 -13.72 4.56
N ASN A 10 -16.69 -13.85 3.29
CA ASN A 10 -16.49 -12.79 2.28
C ASN A 10 -17.34 -11.55 2.57
N VAL A 11 -18.56 -11.72 3.08
CA VAL A 11 -19.44 -10.60 3.48
C VAL A 11 -18.83 -9.87 4.70
N LYS A 12 -18.35 -10.62 5.69
CA LYS A 12 -17.69 -10.06 6.88
C LYS A 12 -16.46 -9.24 6.49
N SER A 13 -15.55 -9.81 5.72
CA SER A 13 -14.33 -9.15 5.24
C SER A 13 -14.63 -7.88 4.43
N ARG A 14 -15.62 -7.94 3.55
CA ARG A 14 -16.06 -6.78 2.76
C ARG A 14 -16.61 -5.66 3.63
N ASN A 15 -17.41 -5.99 4.64
CA ASN A 15 -17.97 -5.00 5.56
C ASN A 15 -16.87 -4.38 6.46
N GLN A 16 -15.90 -5.17 6.94
CA GLN A 16 -14.73 -4.67 7.66
C GLN A 16 -13.92 -3.71 6.78
N SER A 17 -13.66 -4.06 5.52
CA SER A 17 -12.97 -3.18 4.56
C SER A 17 -13.73 -1.88 4.33
N SER A 18 -15.08 -1.92 4.29
CA SER A 18 -15.91 -0.73 4.14
C SER A 18 -15.83 0.19 5.37
N ILE A 19 -15.78 -0.37 6.58
CA ILE A 19 -15.58 0.38 7.82
C ILE A 19 -14.21 1.07 7.82
N LEU A 20 -13.14 0.32 7.51
CA LEU A 20 -11.79 0.89 7.46
C LEU A 20 -11.69 2.00 6.41
N LYS A 21 -12.25 1.78 5.22
CA LYS A 21 -12.28 2.81 4.17
C LYS A 21 -13.03 4.07 4.61
N LEU A 22 -14.20 3.91 5.23
CA LEU A 22 -14.98 5.04 5.73
C LEU A 22 -14.18 5.85 6.78
N LEU A 23 -13.55 5.17 7.75
CA LEU A 23 -12.74 5.84 8.76
C LEU A 23 -11.51 6.53 8.16
N ASN A 24 -10.88 5.92 7.15
CA ASN A 24 -9.77 6.56 6.43
C ASN A 24 -10.19 7.82 5.68
N ASP A 25 -11.38 7.85 5.10
CA ASP A 25 -11.87 8.97 4.30
C ASP A 25 -12.49 10.08 5.16
N ALA A 26 -13.17 9.73 6.26
CA ALA A 26 -13.97 10.65 7.08
C ALA A 26 -13.35 10.96 8.47
N GLY A 27 -12.30 10.23 8.88
CA GLY A 27 -11.71 10.32 10.21
C GLY A 27 -12.51 9.57 11.29
N PRO A 28 -12.22 9.84 12.58
CA PRO A 28 -12.82 9.11 13.71
C PRO A 28 -14.34 9.20 13.75
N MET A 29 -15.02 8.06 13.94
CA MET A 29 -16.48 7.96 13.96
C MET A 29 -16.99 7.06 15.08
N SER A 30 -18.24 7.31 15.55
CA SER A 30 -18.90 6.39 16.46
C SER A 30 -19.51 5.19 15.71
N ARG A 31 -19.66 4.05 16.43
CA ARG A 31 -20.32 2.85 15.86
C ARG A 31 -21.70 3.15 15.29
N LYS A 32 -22.45 4.09 15.90
CA LYS A 32 -23.76 4.51 15.43
C LYS A 32 -23.67 5.26 14.10
N ASP A 33 -22.71 6.16 13.97
CA ASP A 33 -22.53 6.96 12.75
C ASP A 33 -22.01 6.07 11.59
N ILE A 34 -21.09 5.13 11.87
CA ILE A 34 -20.65 4.10 10.93
C ILE A 34 -21.84 3.26 10.41
N ALA A 35 -22.71 2.80 11.33
CA ALA A 35 -23.90 2.03 10.96
C ALA A 35 -24.82 2.80 10.03
N ALA A 36 -25.09 4.07 10.36
CA ALA A 36 -25.95 4.94 9.57
C ALA A 36 -25.36 5.22 8.18
N TYR A 37 -24.04 5.46 8.10
CA TYR A 37 -23.38 5.79 6.84
C TYR A 37 -23.32 4.59 5.88
N LEU A 38 -22.99 3.40 6.41
CA LEU A 38 -22.85 2.19 5.60
C LEU A 38 -24.17 1.42 5.39
N GLY A 39 -25.27 1.86 6.00
CA GLY A 39 -26.55 1.15 5.92
C GLY A 39 -26.53 -0.23 6.58
N LEU A 40 -25.66 -0.44 7.57
CA LEU A 40 -25.54 -1.67 8.32
C LEU A 40 -26.34 -1.62 9.63
N THR A 41 -26.72 -2.78 10.16
CA THR A 41 -27.38 -2.82 11.47
C THR A 41 -26.40 -2.45 12.57
N PRO A 42 -26.84 -1.75 13.66
CA PRO A 42 -25.97 -1.43 14.80
C PRO A 42 -25.32 -2.66 15.45
N ALA A 43 -26.03 -3.80 15.47
CA ALA A 43 -25.50 -5.06 15.99
C ALA A 43 -24.32 -5.57 15.13
N SER A 44 -24.48 -5.56 13.79
CA SER A 44 -23.42 -5.97 12.86
C SER A 44 -22.18 -5.07 13.01
N VAL A 45 -22.36 -3.75 13.06
CA VAL A 45 -21.22 -2.81 13.22
C VAL A 45 -20.54 -3.02 14.57
N THR A 46 -21.30 -3.27 15.65
CA THR A 46 -20.72 -3.53 16.95
C THR A 46 -19.81 -4.76 16.92
N THR A 47 -20.26 -5.86 16.32
CA THR A 47 -19.46 -7.08 16.17
C THR A 47 -18.21 -6.85 15.33
N LEU A 48 -18.38 -6.25 14.14
CA LEU A 48 -17.26 -5.99 13.23
C LEU A 48 -16.19 -5.06 13.84
N CYS A 49 -16.63 -3.98 14.50
CA CYS A 49 -15.69 -3.07 15.19
C CYS A 49 -15.02 -3.74 16.39
N SER A 50 -15.73 -4.62 17.12
CA SER A 50 -15.12 -5.35 18.24
C SER A 50 -14.03 -6.31 17.75
N ASP A 51 -14.25 -6.98 16.62
CA ASP A 51 -13.24 -7.83 16.00
C ASP A 51 -12.00 -7.01 15.58
N LEU A 52 -12.21 -5.87 14.89
CA LEU A 52 -11.12 -4.99 14.45
C LEU A 52 -10.35 -4.36 15.63
N LEU A 53 -11.03 -4.06 16.74
CA LEU A 53 -10.38 -3.61 17.99
C LEU A 53 -9.56 -4.73 18.61
N ALA A 54 -10.10 -5.95 18.69
CA ALA A 54 -9.39 -7.11 19.23
C ALA A 54 -8.16 -7.48 18.41
N GLU A 55 -8.21 -7.27 17.08
CA GLU A 55 -7.08 -7.44 16.18
C GLU A 55 -6.07 -6.28 16.25
N GLY A 56 -6.43 -5.16 16.87
CA GLY A 56 -5.60 -3.96 16.98
C GLY A 56 -5.59 -3.07 15.73
N MET A 57 -6.49 -3.32 14.77
CA MET A 57 -6.65 -2.47 13.57
C MET A 57 -7.35 -1.15 13.85
N LEU A 58 -8.22 -1.14 14.88
CA LEU A 58 -8.88 0.07 15.38
C LEU A 58 -8.45 0.33 16.82
N TYR A 59 -8.64 1.56 17.26
CA TYR A 59 -8.53 1.96 18.65
C TYR A 59 -9.61 2.97 19.02
N GLU A 60 -9.87 3.16 20.33
CA GLU A 60 -10.81 4.16 20.82
C GLU A 60 -10.06 5.48 21.05
N VAL A 61 -10.45 6.53 20.33
CA VAL A 61 -9.79 7.86 20.39
C VAL A 61 -10.20 8.67 21.61
N GLY A 62 -11.40 8.40 22.15
CA GLY A 62 -11.96 9.13 23.28
C GLY A 62 -13.48 9.28 23.19
N GLU A 63 -14.02 10.01 24.18
CA GLU A 63 -15.45 10.26 24.28
C GLU A 63 -15.80 11.70 23.89
N ILE A 64 -16.76 11.88 22.99
CA ILE A 64 -17.34 13.20 22.74
C ILE A 64 -18.61 13.36 23.53
N GLN A 65 -18.70 14.46 24.31
CA GLN A 65 -19.92 14.90 24.93
C GLN A 65 -20.68 15.81 23.94
N GLU A 66 -21.80 15.35 23.39
CA GLU A 66 -22.70 16.24 22.65
C GLU A 66 -23.25 17.28 23.63
N SER A 67 -22.97 18.54 23.41
CA SER A 67 -23.18 19.67 24.32
C SER A 67 -24.64 19.98 24.72
N ASN A 68 -25.63 19.17 24.29
CA ASN A 68 -27.06 19.44 24.59
C ASN A 68 -27.94 18.19 24.77
N ARG A 69 -27.39 16.98 25.02
CA ARG A 69 -28.21 15.79 25.31
C ARG A 69 -27.68 15.05 26.50
N VAL A 70 -28.57 14.83 27.52
CA VAL A 70 -28.37 13.85 28.58
C VAL A 70 -28.40 12.46 27.95
N GLY A 71 -27.23 11.88 27.65
CA GLY A 71 -27.09 10.58 27.02
C GLY A 71 -25.69 10.01 27.22
N ARG A 72 -25.55 8.69 27.01
CA ARG A 72 -24.26 7.99 27.05
C ARG A 72 -23.26 8.63 26.10
N ARG A 73 -22.06 8.95 26.58
CA ARG A 73 -20.97 9.53 25.79
C ARG A 73 -20.68 8.65 24.57
N LYS A 74 -20.49 9.28 23.42
CA LYS A 74 -20.11 8.56 22.19
C LYS A 74 -18.62 8.26 22.20
N VAL A 75 -18.26 7.00 22.11
CA VAL A 75 -16.89 6.56 21.90
C VAL A 75 -16.59 6.59 20.40
N LEU A 76 -15.55 7.31 20.01
CA LEU A 76 -15.07 7.35 18.65
C LEU A 76 -14.03 6.26 18.42
N LEU A 77 -14.10 5.65 17.25
CA LEU A 77 -13.13 4.67 16.74
C LEU A 77 -12.33 5.31 15.62
N ASP A 78 -11.04 4.99 15.58
CA ASP A 78 -10.14 5.38 14.51
C ASP A 78 -9.23 4.23 14.12
N ILE A 79 -8.57 4.36 12.96
CA ILE A 79 -7.64 3.37 12.42
C ILE A 79 -6.31 3.46 13.17
N ASN A 80 -5.81 2.32 13.61
CA ASN A 80 -4.43 2.20 14.07
C ASN A 80 -3.51 2.03 12.86
N TYR A 81 -3.03 3.13 12.30
CA TYR A 81 -2.14 3.11 11.15
C TYR A 81 -0.80 2.45 11.44
N GLN A 82 -0.38 2.37 12.70
CA GLN A 82 0.84 1.67 13.13
C GLN A 82 0.63 0.16 13.36
N TYR A 83 -0.55 -0.36 13.07
CA TYR A 83 -0.85 -1.79 13.15
C TYR A 83 0.04 -2.63 12.22
N ARG A 84 0.36 -2.11 11.04
CA ARG A 84 1.25 -2.71 10.06
C ARG A 84 2.09 -1.65 9.36
N TYR A 85 3.18 -2.12 8.77
CA TYR A 85 4.13 -1.29 8.02
C TYR A 85 4.35 -1.85 6.62
N VAL A 86 4.80 -1.00 5.72
CA VAL A 86 5.15 -1.35 4.34
C VAL A 86 6.59 -0.95 4.08
N LEU A 87 7.39 -1.85 3.51
CA LEU A 87 8.71 -1.53 2.98
C LEU A 87 8.55 -1.09 1.51
N SER A 88 8.87 0.15 1.21
CA SER A 88 8.91 0.68 -0.14
C SER A 88 10.35 0.68 -0.66
N ILE A 89 10.56 0.20 -1.88
CA ILE A 89 11.87 0.12 -2.54
C ILE A 89 11.74 0.77 -3.92
N CYS A 90 12.48 1.85 -4.14
CA CYS A 90 12.54 2.53 -5.43
C CYS A 90 13.93 2.35 -6.01
N ILE A 91 14.06 1.46 -7.00
CA ILE A 91 15.33 1.18 -7.68
C ILE A 91 15.45 2.14 -8.86
N GLU A 92 16.39 3.07 -8.78
CA GLU A 92 16.73 4.01 -9.85
C GLU A 92 18.25 4.24 -9.88
N THR A 93 18.77 4.80 -10.96
CA THR A 93 20.15 5.26 -11.04
C THR A 93 20.23 6.77 -10.80
N PRO A 94 21.19 7.27 -10.04
CA PRO A 94 22.30 6.54 -9.39
C PRO A 94 21.96 6.00 -7.99
N VAL A 95 20.74 6.16 -7.51
CA VAL A 95 20.37 5.91 -6.11
C VAL A 95 19.14 5.02 -6.03
N THR A 96 19.23 3.98 -5.22
CA THR A 96 18.10 3.17 -4.76
C THR A 96 17.67 3.68 -3.39
N SER A 97 16.39 3.95 -3.23
CA SER A 97 15.80 4.43 -1.98
C SER A 97 14.91 3.36 -1.35
N LEU A 98 15.09 3.14 -0.06
CA LEU A 98 14.23 2.30 0.76
C LEU A 98 13.55 3.16 1.81
N SER A 99 12.26 2.89 2.07
CA SER A 99 11.55 3.54 3.16
C SER A 99 10.60 2.58 3.85
N ILE A 100 10.42 2.75 5.16
CA ILE A 100 9.39 2.06 5.93
C ILE A 100 8.37 3.09 6.37
N CYS A 101 7.12 2.84 6.02
CA CYS A 101 5.99 3.69 6.37
C CYS A 101 4.92 2.87 7.08
N ASP A 102 4.16 3.53 7.94
CA ASP A 102 2.91 2.99 8.44
C ASP A 102 1.82 2.99 7.34
N LEU A 103 0.62 2.54 7.66
CA LEU A 103 -0.48 2.46 6.70
C LEU A 103 -1.04 3.83 6.29
N HIS A 104 -0.69 4.91 6.99
CA HIS A 104 -1.05 6.29 6.62
C HIS A 104 -0.02 6.92 5.67
N GLY A 105 1.17 6.31 5.56
CA GLY A 105 2.30 6.86 4.83
C GLY A 105 3.11 7.88 5.64
N GLU A 106 2.82 8.00 6.93
CA GLU A 106 3.57 8.81 7.89
C GLU A 106 4.63 7.95 8.61
N HIS A 107 5.42 8.58 9.45
CA HIS A 107 6.50 7.93 10.20
C HIS A 107 7.48 7.14 9.33
N CYS A 108 7.82 7.70 8.17
CA CYS A 108 8.77 7.09 7.26
C CYS A 108 10.20 7.23 7.73
N THR A 109 10.90 6.12 7.87
CA THR A 109 12.37 6.10 7.92
C THR A 109 12.89 5.79 6.54
N ILE A 110 13.82 6.61 6.02
CA ILE A 110 14.34 6.50 4.65
C ILE A 110 15.83 6.17 4.70
N ARG A 111 16.25 5.24 3.85
CA ARG A 111 17.66 4.96 3.59
C ARG A 111 17.91 4.95 2.09
N GLN A 112 19.06 5.46 1.71
CA GLN A 112 19.52 5.46 0.32
C GLN A 112 20.82 4.68 0.22
N LEU A 113 20.95 3.94 -0.88
CA LEU A 113 22.19 3.28 -1.27
C LEU A 113 22.49 3.59 -2.73
N ARG A 114 23.78 3.53 -3.08
CA ARG A 114 24.18 3.65 -4.47
C ARG A 114 23.70 2.44 -5.24
N THR A 115 23.06 2.67 -6.39
CA THR A 115 22.67 1.57 -7.28
C THR A 115 23.91 1.00 -7.96
N ASP A 116 24.28 -0.22 -7.57
CA ASP A 116 25.40 -0.90 -8.19
C ASP A 116 24.96 -1.58 -9.49
N THR A 117 25.31 -0.95 -10.61
CA THR A 117 25.02 -1.44 -11.96
C THR A 117 26.07 -2.42 -12.46
N SER A 118 27.14 -2.66 -11.72
CA SER A 118 28.23 -3.60 -12.04
C SER A 118 28.04 -4.96 -11.38
N ALA A 119 27.28 -5.02 -10.30
CA ALA A 119 26.97 -6.27 -9.59
C ALA A 119 25.96 -7.13 -10.39
N ALA A 120 26.03 -8.44 -10.19
CA ALA A 120 24.99 -9.32 -10.66
C ALA A 120 23.64 -8.94 -10.02
N PRO A 121 22.52 -8.91 -10.77
CA PRO A 121 21.23 -8.47 -10.26
C PRO A 121 20.80 -9.16 -8.96
N ALA A 122 21.03 -10.47 -8.84
CA ALA A 122 20.69 -11.22 -7.64
C ALA A 122 21.50 -10.77 -6.40
N GLN A 123 22.76 -10.37 -6.59
CA GLN A 123 23.60 -9.86 -5.50
C GLN A 123 23.12 -8.47 -5.06
N PHE A 124 22.81 -7.60 -6.00
CA PHE A 124 22.28 -6.27 -5.70
C PHE A 124 20.91 -6.34 -5.01
N LEU A 125 20.00 -7.21 -5.47
CA LEU A 125 18.71 -7.42 -4.81
C LEU A 125 18.87 -7.99 -3.39
N LYS A 126 19.88 -8.84 -3.17
CA LYS A 126 20.20 -9.31 -1.81
C LYS A 126 20.67 -8.16 -0.92
N GLU A 127 21.53 -7.28 -1.39
CA GLU A 127 21.99 -6.09 -0.65
C GLU A 127 20.80 -5.17 -0.29
N ILE A 128 19.87 -4.96 -1.24
CA ILE A 128 18.62 -4.22 -0.99
C ILE A 128 17.81 -4.89 0.13
N ALA A 129 17.64 -6.21 0.09
CA ALA A 129 16.90 -6.94 1.13
C ALA A 129 17.57 -6.83 2.50
N ASP A 130 18.89 -6.99 2.55
CA ASP A 130 19.67 -6.88 3.79
C ASP A 130 19.57 -5.45 4.36
N THR A 131 19.64 -4.42 3.50
CA THR A 131 19.42 -3.02 3.88
C THR A 131 18.00 -2.80 4.41
N GLY A 132 16.97 -3.39 3.79
CA GLY A 132 15.60 -3.34 4.27
C GLY A 132 15.42 -3.95 5.67
N LYS A 133 16.09 -5.09 5.94
CA LYS A 133 16.08 -5.70 7.28
C LYS A 133 16.75 -4.82 8.34
N VAL A 134 17.88 -4.19 8.00
CA VAL A 134 18.54 -3.23 8.90
C VAL A 134 17.62 -2.05 9.19
N LEU A 135 16.96 -1.52 8.17
CA LEU A 135 16.03 -0.40 8.31
C LEU A 135 14.83 -0.75 9.22
N MET A 136 14.27 -1.96 9.08
CA MET A 136 13.23 -2.46 9.96
C MET A 136 13.70 -2.56 11.41
N TRP A 137 14.90 -3.11 11.62
CA TRP A 137 15.48 -3.25 12.96
C TRP A 137 15.71 -1.88 13.63
N GLU A 138 16.26 -0.91 12.90
CA GLU A 138 16.48 0.45 13.40
C GLU A 138 15.17 1.18 13.72
N ALA A 139 14.11 0.91 12.94
CA ALA A 139 12.78 1.45 13.19
C ALA A 139 12.01 0.72 14.31
N GLY A 140 12.59 -0.33 14.91
CA GLY A 140 11.93 -1.14 15.94
C GLY A 140 10.74 -1.95 15.44
N ILE A 141 10.67 -2.21 14.13
CA ILE A 141 9.55 -2.92 13.50
C ILE A 141 9.88 -4.41 13.43
N ARG A 142 9.01 -5.22 14.04
CA ARG A 142 9.12 -6.68 13.96
C ARG A 142 8.60 -7.18 12.61
N ARG A 143 9.07 -8.36 12.23
CA ARG A 143 8.70 -8.98 10.96
C ARG A 143 7.18 -9.24 10.83
N ASP A 144 6.53 -9.64 11.91
CA ASP A 144 5.08 -9.88 11.95
C ASP A 144 4.26 -8.59 11.78
N GLN A 145 4.87 -7.43 11.91
CA GLN A 145 4.27 -6.12 11.65
C GLN A 145 4.44 -5.66 10.20
N LEU A 146 5.32 -6.31 9.41
CA LEU A 146 5.49 -5.97 8.00
C LEU A 146 4.37 -6.60 7.16
N LEU A 147 3.57 -5.76 6.50
CA LEU A 147 2.52 -6.21 5.59
C LEU A 147 3.11 -6.78 4.29
N GLY A 148 4.17 -6.17 3.80
CA GLY A 148 4.86 -6.57 2.59
C GLY A 148 5.80 -5.49 2.07
N ALA A 149 6.41 -5.75 0.90
CA ALA A 149 7.27 -4.81 0.21
C ALA A 149 6.70 -4.45 -1.17
N GLY A 150 6.70 -3.14 -1.47
CA GLY A 150 6.41 -2.60 -2.79
C GLY A 150 7.68 -2.15 -3.48
N ILE A 151 7.91 -2.60 -4.71
CA ILE A 151 9.12 -2.28 -5.46
C ILE A 151 8.76 -1.61 -6.76
N SER A 152 9.46 -0.52 -7.05
CA SER A 152 9.40 0.13 -8.34
C SER A 152 10.76 0.10 -9.04
N VAL A 153 10.74 -0.20 -10.35
CA VAL A 153 11.93 -0.21 -11.22
C VAL A 153 11.65 0.57 -12.50
N PRO A 154 12.67 1.18 -13.13
CA PRO A 154 12.50 1.77 -14.46
C PRO A 154 12.38 0.67 -15.53
N GLY A 155 11.61 0.95 -16.60
CA GLY A 155 11.45 0.03 -17.73
C GLY A 155 10.25 -0.93 -17.58
N PRO A 156 10.08 -1.84 -18.54
CA PRO A 156 8.94 -2.74 -18.58
C PRO A 156 9.03 -3.85 -17.52
N VAL A 157 7.91 -4.12 -16.88
CA VAL A 157 7.76 -5.20 -15.90
C VAL A 157 6.61 -6.12 -16.28
N ASP A 158 6.75 -7.38 -15.95
CA ASP A 158 5.64 -8.32 -15.86
C ASP A 158 5.25 -8.44 -14.38
N TYR A 159 4.24 -7.66 -13.98
CA TYR A 159 3.83 -7.58 -12.58
C TYR A 159 3.20 -8.89 -12.08
N GLN A 160 2.60 -9.70 -12.98
CA GLN A 160 2.00 -10.98 -12.62
C GLN A 160 3.07 -12.04 -12.38
N ALA A 161 4.09 -12.08 -13.22
CA ALA A 161 5.24 -12.97 -13.05
C ALA A 161 6.29 -12.45 -12.05
N GLY A 162 6.19 -11.19 -11.62
CA GLY A 162 7.16 -10.57 -10.71
C GLY A 162 8.53 -10.32 -11.34
N VAL A 163 8.57 -10.12 -12.66
CA VAL A 163 9.79 -10.02 -13.46
C VAL A 163 9.99 -8.61 -13.98
N SER A 164 11.17 -8.04 -13.73
CA SER A 164 11.65 -6.89 -14.49
C SER A 164 12.24 -7.40 -15.81
N LEU A 165 11.63 -7.04 -16.92
CA LEU A 165 12.07 -7.51 -18.24
C LEU A 165 13.36 -6.81 -18.67
N HIS A 166 13.50 -5.56 -18.27
CA HIS A 166 14.66 -4.70 -18.50
C HIS A 166 14.55 -3.51 -17.54
N ALA A 167 15.64 -3.13 -16.89
CA ALA A 167 15.69 -1.92 -16.08
C ALA A 167 16.74 -0.97 -16.63
N TYR A 168 16.28 0.16 -17.16
CA TYR A 168 17.12 1.14 -17.85
C TYR A 168 18.35 1.54 -17.03
N ARG A 169 19.56 1.29 -17.59
CA ARG A 169 20.87 1.52 -16.98
C ARG A 169 21.15 0.73 -15.70
N ILE A 170 20.40 -0.34 -15.42
CA ILE A 170 20.60 -1.18 -14.23
C ILE A 170 20.87 -2.63 -14.66
N TRP A 171 19.98 -3.22 -15.45
CA TRP A 171 20.19 -4.53 -16.07
C TRP A 171 19.47 -4.66 -17.41
N ASP A 172 20.07 -5.40 -18.35
CA ASP A 172 19.60 -5.53 -19.73
C ASP A 172 18.89 -6.87 -19.99
N GLN A 173 18.71 -7.70 -18.97
CA GLN A 173 18.10 -9.02 -19.09
C GLN A 173 16.92 -9.16 -18.10
N PRO A 174 15.99 -10.08 -18.34
CA PRO A 174 14.92 -10.37 -17.39
C PRO A 174 15.45 -10.82 -16.03
N VAL A 175 14.94 -10.20 -14.95
CA VAL A 175 15.33 -10.48 -13.56
C VAL A 175 14.08 -10.81 -12.74
N GLN A 176 14.12 -11.94 -12.02
CA GLN A 176 13.07 -12.43 -11.12
C GLN A 176 13.10 -11.63 -9.81
N VAL A 177 12.62 -10.39 -9.85
CA VAL A 177 12.75 -9.44 -8.73
C VAL A 177 11.94 -9.89 -7.54
N VAL A 178 10.67 -10.26 -7.76
CA VAL A 178 9.75 -10.68 -6.68
C VAL A 178 10.26 -11.92 -5.98
N ASP A 179 10.60 -12.97 -6.73
CA ASP A 179 11.08 -14.23 -6.16
C ASP A 179 12.39 -14.06 -5.37
N CYS A 180 13.27 -13.22 -5.88
CA CYS A 180 14.55 -12.96 -5.21
C CYS A 180 14.31 -12.22 -3.88
N LEU A 181 13.55 -11.13 -3.89
CA LEU A 181 13.31 -10.32 -2.70
C LEU A 181 12.36 -10.99 -1.70
N ALA A 182 11.32 -11.69 -2.16
CA ALA A 182 10.41 -12.42 -1.28
C ALA A 182 11.13 -13.50 -0.46
N ARG A 183 12.10 -14.21 -1.08
CA ARG A 183 12.95 -15.21 -0.37
C ARG A 183 13.82 -14.57 0.70
N HIS A 184 14.36 -13.37 0.44
CA HIS A 184 15.24 -12.71 1.39
C HIS A 184 14.48 -11.94 2.47
N LEU A 185 13.38 -11.25 2.11
CA LEU A 185 12.55 -10.47 3.04
C LEU A 185 11.52 -11.33 3.78
N GLU A 186 11.21 -12.51 3.22
CA GLU A 186 10.22 -13.46 3.73
C GLU A 186 8.83 -12.83 3.95
N CYS A 187 8.43 -11.90 3.07
CA CYS A 187 7.14 -11.23 3.07
C CYS A 187 6.58 -11.17 1.64
N PRO A 188 5.28 -10.87 1.46
CA PRO A 188 4.73 -10.57 0.15
C PRO A 188 5.46 -9.41 -0.51
N VAL A 189 5.73 -9.53 -1.81
CA VAL A 189 6.43 -8.52 -2.59
C VAL A 189 5.62 -8.21 -3.84
N LEU A 190 5.44 -6.92 -4.13
CA LEU A 190 4.80 -6.42 -5.34
C LEU A 190 5.80 -5.61 -6.17
N LEU A 191 5.79 -5.82 -7.48
CA LEU A 191 6.65 -5.13 -8.44
C LEU A 191 5.81 -4.30 -9.40
N GLU A 192 6.20 -3.05 -9.63
CA GLU A 192 5.59 -2.20 -10.64
C GLU A 192 6.66 -1.34 -11.35
N ASN A 193 6.31 -0.87 -12.54
CA ASN A 193 7.08 0.17 -13.21
C ASN A 193 7.07 1.47 -12.38
N ASN A 194 8.21 2.16 -12.27
CA ASN A 194 8.34 3.36 -11.44
C ASN A 194 7.38 4.50 -11.83
N VAL A 195 7.14 4.72 -13.13
CA VAL A 195 6.21 5.76 -13.59
C VAL A 195 4.77 5.44 -13.20
N LYS A 196 4.36 4.17 -13.33
CA LYS A 196 3.04 3.72 -12.91
C LYS A 196 2.89 3.78 -11.38
N ALA A 197 3.92 3.40 -10.62
CA ALA A 197 3.90 3.49 -9.17
C ALA A 197 3.73 4.95 -8.70
N PHE A 198 4.45 5.91 -9.30
CA PHE A 198 4.27 7.34 -9.00
C PHE A 198 2.89 7.85 -9.42
N ALA A 199 2.40 7.45 -10.60
CA ALA A 199 1.06 7.82 -11.03
C ALA A 199 -0.04 7.27 -10.11
N GLN A 200 0.15 6.07 -9.56
CA GLN A 200 -0.74 5.49 -8.56
C GLN A 200 -0.72 6.29 -7.25
N ALA A 201 0.46 6.74 -6.82
CA ALA A 201 0.60 7.60 -5.66
C ALA A 201 -0.11 8.96 -5.86
N GLU A 202 0.04 9.59 -7.03
CA GLU A 202 -0.68 10.80 -7.37
C GLU A 202 -2.20 10.60 -7.40
N LEU A 203 -2.67 9.46 -7.87
CA LEU A 203 -4.08 9.11 -7.87
C LEU A 203 -4.66 9.00 -6.45
N LEU A 204 -3.90 8.39 -5.53
CA LEU A 204 -4.37 8.12 -4.17
C LEU A 204 -4.14 9.29 -3.20
N TYR A 205 -3.04 10.00 -3.33
CA TYR A 205 -2.58 10.98 -2.34
C TYR A 205 -2.42 12.39 -2.91
N GLY A 206 -2.29 12.54 -4.23
CA GLY A 206 -2.03 13.81 -4.90
C GLY A 206 -3.23 14.38 -5.65
N MET A 207 -2.96 14.87 -6.87
CA MET A 207 -3.94 15.53 -7.75
C MET A 207 -5.09 14.62 -8.17
N GLY A 208 -4.93 13.30 -8.13
CA GLY A 208 -5.98 12.34 -8.44
C GLY A 208 -7.18 12.38 -7.49
N LYS A 209 -7.04 12.97 -6.30
CA LYS A 209 -8.18 13.22 -5.40
C LYS A 209 -9.17 14.24 -5.96
N GLN A 210 -8.74 15.12 -6.87
CA GLN A 210 -9.53 16.18 -7.45
C GLN A 210 -9.87 15.97 -8.94
N HIS A 211 -9.08 15.11 -9.62
CA HIS A 211 -9.19 14.89 -11.05
C HIS A 211 -9.19 13.40 -11.38
N SER A 212 -10.23 12.94 -12.08
CA SER A 212 -10.35 11.54 -12.51
C SER A 212 -9.56 11.22 -13.80
N ASN A 213 -9.18 12.24 -14.56
CA ASN A 213 -8.45 12.09 -15.81
C ASN A 213 -7.16 12.92 -15.76
N LEU A 214 -6.01 12.25 -15.83
CA LEU A 214 -4.68 12.84 -15.68
C LEU A 214 -3.70 12.19 -16.64
N VAL A 215 -2.70 12.96 -17.05
CA VAL A 215 -1.47 12.42 -17.63
C VAL A 215 -0.34 12.71 -16.64
N PHE A 216 0.25 11.65 -16.10
CA PHE A 216 1.44 11.74 -15.29
C PHE A 216 2.67 11.66 -16.18
N LEU A 217 3.57 12.63 -16.08
CA LEU A 217 4.82 12.67 -16.83
C LEU A 217 6.00 12.71 -15.85
N LYS A 218 6.85 11.69 -15.90
CA LYS A 218 8.12 11.66 -15.19
C LYS A 218 9.23 12.14 -16.13
N TRP A 219 9.87 13.25 -15.78
CA TRP A 219 11.02 13.81 -16.50
C TRP A 219 12.30 13.59 -15.67
N GLY A 220 13.28 12.90 -16.21
CA GLY A 220 14.53 12.57 -15.55
C GLY A 220 15.55 12.01 -16.55
N PRO A 221 16.47 11.15 -16.14
CA PRO A 221 17.41 10.48 -17.05
C PRO A 221 16.72 9.70 -18.20
N GLY A 222 15.46 9.31 -17.97
CA GLY A 222 14.52 8.84 -18.98
C GLY A 222 13.21 9.62 -18.85
N VAL A 223 12.40 9.62 -19.91
CA VAL A 223 11.06 10.20 -19.91
C VAL A 223 10.06 9.06 -19.93
N GLY A 224 9.11 9.08 -19.00
CA GLY A 224 8.04 8.10 -18.96
C GLY A 224 6.70 8.77 -18.64
N SER A 225 5.61 8.18 -19.10
CA SER A 225 4.26 8.68 -18.85
C SER A 225 3.32 7.58 -18.40
N ALA A 226 2.32 7.94 -17.63
CA ALA A 226 1.17 7.11 -17.33
C ALA A 226 -0.10 7.92 -17.56
N ILE A 227 -1.10 7.28 -18.17
CA ILE A 227 -2.41 7.86 -18.41
C ILE A 227 -3.37 7.33 -17.36
N ILE A 228 -4.10 8.23 -16.73
CA ILE A 228 -5.17 7.92 -15.79
C ILE A 228 -6.48 8.35 -16.42
N THR A 229 -7.44 7.44 -16.52
CA THR A 229 -8.81 7.70 -16.98
C THR A 229 -9.79 7.09 -15.98
N ASP A 230 -10.85 7.83 -15.66
CA ASP A 230 -11.88 7.40 -14.70
C ASP A 230 -11.28 6.90 -13.37
N SER A 231 -10.29 7.66 -12.86
CA SER A 231 -9.55 7.34 -11.62
C SER A 231 -8.85 5.97 -11.64
N ARG A 232 -8.42 5.51 -12.81
CA ARG A 232 -7.67 4.26 -13.00
C ARG A 232 -6.50 4.47 -13.94
N ILE A 233 -5.37 3.84 -13.65
CA ILE A 233 -4.24 3.83 -14.58
C ILE A 233 -4.64 3.03 -15.81
N TYR A 234 -4.57 3.67 -16.97
CA TYR A 234 -4.83 3.01 -18.24
C TYR A 234 -3.71 2.01 -18.55
N GLN A 235 -4.08 0.75 -18.65
CA GLN A 235 -3.15 -0.31 -19.03
C GLN A 235 -3.01 -0.32 -20.55
N ILE A 236 -1.96 0.31 -21.06
CA ILE A 236 -1.60 0.20 -22.47
C ILE A 236 -1.08 -1.23 -22.63
N GLY A 237 -1.79 -2.05 -23.44
CA GLY A 237 -1.31 -3.37 -23.84
C GLY A 237 0.06 -3.23 -24.48
N ARG A 238 0.92 -4.27 -24.37
CA ARG A 238 2.23 -4.26 -25.03
C ARG A 238 2.02 -4.02 -26.51
N ALA A 239 2.62 -2.97 -27.05
CA ALA A 239 2.86 -2.92 -28.47
C ALA A 239 3.80 -4.09 -28.78
N HIS A 240 3.34 -5.07 -29.51
CA HIS A 240 4.21 -6.07 -30.11
C HIS A 240 5.03 -5.35 -31.19
N VAL A 241 6.30 -5.12 -30.92
CA VAL A 241 7.30 -4.72 -31.91
C VAL A 241 8.01 -5.98 -32.37
#